data_9ae2b2bb117fcf7c590a951a6d42a45f
#
_entry.id   9ae2b2bb117fcf7c590a951a6d42a45f
#
_cell.length_a   1.000
_cell.length_b   1.000
_cell.length_c   1.000
_cell.angle_alpha   90.00
_cell.angle_beta   90.00
_cell.angle_gamma   90.00
#
_symmetry.space_group_name_H-M   'P 1'
#
loop_
_entity.id
_entity.type
_entity.pdbx_description
1 polymer ?
#
loop_
_entity_poly.entity_id
_entity_poly.type
_entity_poly.pdbx_seq_one_letter_code
_entity_poly.pdbx_strand_id
1 'polypeptide(L)'
;MKSGQVSRKRIDGQEAIVLAPGTCLEFISPVINPKEEHTTTVWVYENNRWISQSADKYVQRGKVVIQSQDKELILTNFRYYNWKQEEAEKAYDATVGLVRVEASDKMKRGLLVSLDADDFAVGDTVGYIPNKGVVEGYFETQKAPVIVAEQQGKKAFRFEGEQFFRSSFTLPATLRDNAPYTLEAWVLNPEMAENECVADFTSSHDEMEKIMLVNGTEPRCGMLNHYGWYEDVGYKETKSLEGKWQHIYVVFDGRIEKVYINGQLISSKDIQLLIKPIQFVTLGQNAEGNWPFSGYLHALKIWDEALPLKDK
;
A
#
# COMPACT_ATOMS: atom_id res chain seq x y z
N MET A 1 15.27 -3.36 -32.79
CA MET A 1 16.75 -3.57 -32.93
C MET A 1 17.42 -2.95 -31.71
N LYS A 2 18.14 -3.74 -30.90
CA LYS A 2 18.91 -3.19 -29.78
C LYS A 2 20.26 -2.75 -30.33
N SER A 3 20.49 -1.46 -30.45
CA SER A 3 21.83 -0.95 -30.73
C SER A 3 22.32 -0.23 -29.47
N GLY A 4 23.42 -0.71 -28.92
CA GLY A 4 24.10 -0.05 -27.81
C GLY A 4 24.41 -0.97 -26.62
N GLN A 5 25.22 -0.50 -25.70
CA GLN A 5 25.60 -1.24 -24.50
C GLN A 5 24.70 -0.81 -23.32
N VAL A 6 24.14 -1.82 -22.65
CA VAL A 6 23.36 -1.67 -21.42
C VAL A 6 24.10 -2.42 -20.31
N SER A 7 24.35 -1.74 -19.22
CA SER A 7 24.94 -2.33 -18.02
C SER A 7 24.12 -2.00 -16.77
N ARG A 8 24.46 -2.63 -15.65
CA ARG A 8 23.84 -2.33 -14.35
C ARG A 8 24.90 -1.81 -13.40
N LYS A 9 24.51 -0.86 -12.58
CA LYS A 9 25.38 -0.25 -11.58
C LYS A 9 24.55 0.05 -10.32
N ARG A 10 25.19 -0.01 -9.17
CA ARG A 10 24.56 0.43 -7.92
C ARG A 10 25.04 1.82 -7.58
N ILE A 11 24.11 2.78 -7.42
CA ILE A 11 24.39 4.17 -7.11
C ILE A 11 23.49 4.60 -5.97
N ASP A 12 24.07 5.14 -4.90
CA ASP A 12 23.36 5.58 -3.68
C ASP A 12 22.39 4.50 -3.13
N GLY A 13 22.85 3.24 -3.17
CA GLY A 13 22.07 2.10 -2.69
C GLY A 13 21.00 1.58 -3.65
N GLN A 14 20.76 2.25 -4.78
CA GLN A 14 19.76 1.85 -5.79
C GLN A 14 20.40 1.12 -6.96
N GLU A 15 19.71 0.11 -7.47
CA GLU A 15 20.08 -0.54 -8.74
C GLU A 15 19.70 0.36 -9.90
N ALA A 16 20.66 0.67 -10.75
CA ALA A 16 20.49 1.52 -11.92
C ALA A 16 20.83 0.77 -13.21
N ILE A 17 20.11 1.12 -14.27
CA ILE A 17 20.44 0.74 -15.63
C ILE A 17 21.28 1.87 -16.23
N VAL A 18 22.41 1.51 -16.83
CA VAL A 18 23.30 2.44 -17.49
C VAL A 18 23.24 2.20 -18.99
N LEU A 19 22.85 3.21 -19.73
CA LEU A 19 22.83 3.23 -21.19
C LEU A 19 24.06 3.99 -21.67
N ALA A 20 24.94 3.33 -22.42
CA ALA A 20 26.02 4.01 -23.13
C ALA A 20 25.47 5.02 -24.16
N PRO A 21 26.26 6.01 -24.57
CA PRO A 21 25.84 6.97 -25.59
C PRO A 21 25.28 6.30 -26.85
N GLY A 22 24.18 6.83 -27.38
CA GLY A 22 23.50 6.28 -28.55
C GLY A 22 22.69 5.01 -28.32
N THR A 23 22.56 4.54 -27.06
CA THR A 23 21.80 3.33 -26.73
C THR A 23 20.30 3.63 -26.66
N CYS A 24 19.49 2.73 -27.19
CA CYS A 24 18.05 2.78 -27.17
C CYS A 24 17.49 1.57 -26.42
N LEU A 25 16.66 1.81 -25.40
CA LEU A 25 15.83 0.82 -24.73
C LEU A 25 14.37 0.94 -25.19
N GLU A 26 13.80 -0.18 -25.58
CA GLU A 26 12.41 -0.29 -25.94
C GLU A 26 11.68 -1.13 -24.91
N PHE A 27 10.61 -0.58 -24.34
CA PHE A 27 9.67 -1.30 -23.50
C PHE A 27 8.41 -1.56 -24.31
N ILE A 28 8.06 -2.83 -24.43
CA ILE A 28 6.85 -3.27 -25.12
C ILE A 28 5.96 -3.90 -24.05
N SER A 29 4.77 -3.38 -23.88
CA SER A 29 3.78 -3.96 -22.96
C SER A 29 2.46 -4.17 -23.68
N PRO A 30 1.84 -5.35 -23.57
CA PRO A 30 0.51 -5.60 -24.12
C PRO A 30 -0.60 -4.83 -23.41
N VAL A 31 -0.30 -4.27 -22.24
CA VAL A 31 -1.26 -3.50 -21.41
C VAL A 31 -1.34 -2.03 -21.86
N ILE A 32 -0.37 -1.56 -22.65
CA ILE A 32 -0.38 -0.19 -23.15
C ILE A 32 -1.48 -0.03 -24.20
N ASN A 33 -2.55 0.69 -23.84
CA ASN A 33 -3.61 1.03 -24.78
C ASN A 33 -3.21 2.30 -25.56
N PRO A 34 -2.99 2.23 -26.89
CA PRO A 34 -2.53 3.37 -27.66
C PRO A 34 -3.58 4.49 -27.83
N LYS A 35 -4.78 4.30 -27.29
CA LYS A 35 -5.89 5.28 -27.39
C LYS A 35 -6.12 6.05 -26.09
N GLU A 36 -5.40 5.72 -25.03
CA GLU A 36 -5.55 6.34 -23.71
C GLU A 36 -4.36 7.24 -23.40
N GLU A 37 -4.62 8.33 -22.69
CA GLU A 37 -3.55 9.17 -22.13
C GLU A 37 -2.78 8.37 -21.09
N HIS A 38 -1.47 8.51 -21.06
CA HIS A 38 -0.60 7.85 -20.11
C HIS A 38 0.57 8.74 -19.75
N THR A 39 1.14 8.48 -18.60
CA THR A 39 2.34 9.14 -18.13
C THR A 39 3.46 8.12 -17.94
N THR A 40 4.65 8.50 -18.33
CA THR A 40 5.86 7.72 -18.07
C THR A 40 6.77 8.50 -17.16
N THR A 41 7.22 7.90 -16.07
CA THR A 41 8.21 8.50 -15.18
C THR A 41 9.48 7.67 -15.15
N VAL A 42 10.61 8.34 -15.01
CA VAL A 42 11.92 7.71 -14.87
C VAL A 42 12.82 8.59 -14.01
N TRP A 43 13.63 7.97 -13.17
CA TRP A 43 14.66 8.66 -12.42
C TRP A 43 15.96 8.63 -13.19
N VAL A 44 16.55 9.79 -13.42
CA VAL A 44 17.83 9.97 -14.11
C VAL A 44 18.86 10.48 -13.09
N TYR A 45 20.06 9.86 -13.10
CA TYR A 45 21.18 10.33 -12.29
C TYR A 45 21.99 11.35 -13.05
N GLU A 46 21.95 12.59 -12.58
CA GLU A 46 22.64 13.72 -13.19
C GLU A 46 23.18 14.67 -12.11
N ASN A 47 24.38 15.22 -12.31
CA ASN A 47 25.04 16.13 -11.36
C ASN A 47 25.11 15.58 -9.93
N ASN A 48 25.46 14.30 -9.78
CA ASN A 48 25.56 13.57 -8.50
C ASN A 48 24.26 13.54 -7.69
N ARG A 49 23.12 13.54 -8.35
CA ARG A 49 21.80 13.39 -7.74
C ARG A 49 20.81 12.69 -8.66
N TRP A 50 19.83 12.07 -8.07
CA TRP A 50 18.69 11.54 -8.80
C TRP A 50 17.70 12.67 -9.11
N ILE A 51 17.31 12.76 -10.37
CA ILE A 51 16.33 13.72 -10.87
C ILE A 51 15.26 12.93 -11.60
N SER A 52 14.03 13.23 -11.30
CA SER A 52 12.94 12.66 -12.04
C SER A 52 12.66 13.40 -13.32
N GLN A 53 12.19 12.62 -14.26
CA GLN A 53 11.62 13.15 -15.49
C GLN A 53 10.32 12.43 -15.78
N SER A 54 9.30 13.20 -16.10
CA SER A 54 8.02 12.69 -16.59
C SER A 54 7.80 13.12 -18.03
N ALA A 55 7.09 12.32 -18.78
CA ALA A 55 6.68 12.66 -20.12
C ALA A 55 5.28 12.12 -20.41
N ASP A 56 4.40 13.04 -20.82
CA ASP A 56 3.09 12.66 -21.37
C ASP A 56 3.22 12.43 -22.84
N LYS A 57 2.75 11.32 -23.29
CA LYS A 57 2.58 11.11 -24.74
C LYS A 57 1.54 10.03 -25.00
N TYR A 58 0.81 10.20 -26.07
CA TYR A 58 0.10 9.10 -26.69
C TYR A 58 1.12 8.08 -27.19
N VAL A 59 1.11 6.88 -26.62
CA VAL A 59 1.95 5.80 -27.12
C VAL A 59 1.37 5.29 -28.42
N GLN A 60 2.03 5.59 -29.50
CA GLN A 60 1.75 4.92 -30.75
C GLN A 60 2.34 3.51 -30.69
N ARG A 61 1.51 2.49 -30.79
CA ARG A 61 1.89 1.06 -30.92
C ARG A 61 2.34 0.32 -29.65
N GLY A 62 1.89 0.71 -28.45
CA GLY A 62 2.17 -0.04 -27.24
C GLY A 62 3.66 -0.15 -26.86
N LYS A 63 4.44 0.90 -27.15
CA LYS A 63 5.89 0.91 -27.02
C LYS A 63 6.37 2.22 -26.42
N VAL A 64 7.18 2.12 -25.37
CA VAL A 64 7.92 3.26 -24.80
C VAL A 64 9.39 3.12 -25.14
N VAL A 65 10.02 4.21 -25.57
CA VAL A 65 11.43 4.25 -25.98
C VAL A 65 12.18 5.24 -25.10
N ILE A 66 13.26 4.78 -24.47
CA ILE A 66 14.24 5.61 -23.76
C ILE A 66 15.54 5.56 -24.55
N GLN A 67 16.06 6.71 -24.92
CA GLN A 67 17.27 6.82 -25.70
C GLN A 67 18.29 7.74 -25.03
N SER A 68 19.50 7.23 -24.84
CA SER A 68 20.67 8.08 -24.52
C SER A 68 21.15 8.75 -25.80
N GLN A 69 21.45 10.03 -25.73
CA GLN A 69 22.03 10.78 -26.86
C GLN A 69 23.56 10.69 -26.84
N ASP A 70 24.22 11.82 -26.62
CA ASP A 70 25.67 11.93 -26.69
C ASP A 70 26.40 11.59 -25.39
N LYS A 71 25.65 11.32 -24.32
CA LYS A 71 26.16 11.01 -22.97
C LYS A 71 25.60 9.71 -22.45
N GLU A 72 26.30 9.14 -21.47
CA GLU A 72 25.78 8.05 -20.66
C GLU A 72 24.51 8.49 -19.95
N LEU A 73 23.46 7.67 -20.03
CA LEU A 73 22.20 7.88 -19.35
C LEU A 73 22.06 6.81 -18.24
N ILE A 74 21.98 7.25 -17.00
CA ILE A 74 21.81 6.39 -15.84
C ILE A 74 20.38 6.58 -15.35
N LEU A 75 19.63 5.50 -15.27
CA LEU A 75 18.22 5.54 -14.90
C LEU A 75 17.83 4.41 -13.96
N THR A 76 16.81 4.70 -13.15
CA THR A 76 16.17 3.73 -12.26
C THR A 76 14.67 4.04 -12.18
N ASN A 77 13.90 3.16 -11.53
CA ASN A 77 12.46 3.36 -11.28
C ASN A 77 11.67 3.83 -12.51
N PHE A 78 11.94 3.18 -13.65
CA PHE A 78 11.09 3.40 -14.82
C PHE A 78 9.68 2.92 -14.52
N ARG A 79 8.68 3.80 -14.70
CA ARG A 79 7.27 3.50 -14.46
C ARG A 79 6.41 4.02 -15.61
N TYR A 80 5.36 3.31 -15.86
CA TYR A 80 4.33 3.66 -16.82
C TYR A 80 2.99 3.75 -16.10
N TYR A 81 2.28 4.83 -16.33
CA TYR A 81 0.96 5.09 -15.76
C TYR A 81 -0.03 5.34 -16.89
N ASN A 82 -1.23 4.79 -16.76
CA ASN A 82 -2.32 4.95 -17.75
C ASN A 82 -3.30 6.07 -17.38
N TRP A 83 -2.81 7.16 -16.76
CA TRP A 83 -3.57 8.36 -16.40
C TRP A 83 -2.83 9.64 -16.72
N LYS A 84 -3.49 10.79 -16.49
CA LYS A 84 -3.00 12.10 -16.87
C LYS A 84 -1.78 12.57 -16.05
N GLN A 85 -0.93 13.34 -16.69
CA GLN A 85 0.32 13.89 -16.15
C GLN A 85 0.14 14.65 -14.83
N GLU A 86 -0.90 15.48 -14.72
CA GLU A 86 -1.13 16.30 -13.53
C GLU A 86 -1.27 15.49 -12.25
N GLU A 87 -1.84 14.28 -12.34
CA GLU A 87 -1.98 13.37 -11.20
C GLU A 87 -0.66 12.66 -10.88
N ALA A 88 0.09 12.27 -11.92
CA ALA A 88 1.41 11.68 -11.74
C ALA A 88 2.43 12.68 -11.19
N GLU A 89 2.38 13.95 -11.61
CA GLU A 89 3.26 15.00 -11.10
C GLU A 89 2.95 15.34 -9.63
N LYS A 90 1.68 15.43 -9.25
CA LYS A 90 1.29 15.64 -7.85
C LYS A 90 1.76 14.52 -6.94
N ALA A 91 1.60 13.28 -7.37
CA ALA A 91 2.10 12.11 -6.65
C ALA A 91 3.61 12.12 -6.55
N TYR A 92 4.27 12.67 -7.55
CA TYR A 92 5.71 12.72 -7.68
C TYR A 92 6.34 13.82 -6.82
N ASP A 93 5.83 15.05 -6.85
CA ASP A 93 6.34 16.17 -6.03
C ASP A 93 6.28 15.85 -4.54
N ALA A 94 5.30 15.05 -4.12
CA ALA A 94 5.25 14.54 -2.76
C ALA A 94 6.40 13.58 -2.43
N THR A 95 6.97 12.88 -3.41
CA THR A 95 8.11 11.97 -3.22
C THR A 95 9.47 12.65 -3.33
N VAL A 96 9.61 13.65 -4.16
CA VAL A 96 10.91 14.36 -4.40
C VAL A 96 11.34 15.22 -3.23
N GLY A 97 10.39 15.78 -2.47
CA GLY A 97 10.67 16.53 -1.24
C GLY A 97 11.28 15.70 -0.12
N LEU A 98 11.48 14.40 -0.32
CA LEU A 98 11.70 13.45 0.75
C LEU A 98 13.03 12.71 0.71
N VAL A 99 13.85 12.87 -0.28
CA VAL A 99 15.12 12.14 -0.32
C VAL A 99 16.28 13.02 0.13
N ARG A 100 16.21 13.48 1.35
CA ARG A 100 17.34 13.47 2.28
C ARG A 100 16.90 12.71 3.53
N VAL A 101 16.72 11.41 3.41
CA VAL A 101 16.91 10.55 4.56
C VAL A 101 18.40 10.58 4.81
N GLU A 102 18.79 11.31 5.86
CA GLU A 102 20.15 11.24 6.36
C GLU A 102 20.48 9.78 6.62
N ALA A 103 21.69 9.37 6.28
CA ALA A 103 22.17 7.98 6.38
C ALA A 103 22.19 7.42 7.82
N SER A 104 21.56 8.08 8.78
CA SER A 104 21.45 7.67 10.18
C SER A 104 20.18 6.87 10.51
N ASP A 105 19.12 6.96 9.72
CA ASP A 105 17.99 6.06 9.88
C ASP A 105 18.26 4.77 9.10
N LYS A 106 18.72 3.76 9.82
CA LYS A 106 18.62 2.38 9.35
C LYS A 106 17.19 2.18 8.87
N MET A 107 17.00 2.07 7.56
CA MET A 107 15.69 1.94 6.96
C MET A 107 14.98 0.79 7.66
N LYS A 108 13.98 1.11 8.48
CA LYS A 108 13.20 0.13 9.20
C LYS A 108 12.44 -0.69 8.16
N ARG A 109 12.80 -1.96 8.03
CA ARG A 109 12.20 -2.91 7.10
C ARG A 109 11.63 -4.10 7.84
N GLY A 110 10.72 -4.81 7.19
CA GLY A 110 10.09 -6.00 7.72
C GLY A 110 8.74 -5.68 8.35
N LEU A 111 8.48 -6.21 9.53
CA LEU A 111 7.21 -6.00 10.24
C LEU A 111 7.13 -4.57 10.80
N LEU A 112 6.48 -3.67 10.07
CA LEU A 112 6.38 -2.25 10.41
C LEU A 112 5.39 -1.98 11.55
N VAL A 113 4.22 -2.60 11.47
CA VAL A 113 3.14 -2.47 12.45
C VAL A 113 2.75 -3.85 12.95
N SER A 114 2.59 -3.97 14.27
CA SER A 114 2.11 -5.18 14.92
C SER A 114 1.29 -4.85 16.16
N LEU A 115 0.02 -5.20 16.13
CA LEU A 115 -0.92 -5.11 17.24
C LEU A 115 -1.47 -6.50 17.51
N ASP A 116 -1.63 -6.84 18.79
CA ASP A 116 -2.17 -8.11 19.22
C ASP A 116 -2.98 -7.92 20.51
N ALA A 117 -4.22 -8.39 20.54
CA ALA A 117 -5.08 -8.32 21.70
C ALA A 117 -4.64 -9.30 22.82
N ASP A 118 -3.79 -10.29 22.49
CA ASP A 118 -3.23 -11.19 23.50
C ASP A 118 -2.29 -10.48 24.48
N ASP A 119 -1.83 -9.28 24.14
CA ASP A 119 -1.03 -8.43 25.03
C ASP A 119 -1.80 -7.84 26.22
N PHE A 120 -3.11 -7.97 26.24
CA PHE A 120 -4.00 -7.38 27.23
C PHE A 120 -4.83 -8.44 27.95
N ALA A 121 -5.38 -8.09 29.12
CA ALA A 121 -6.32 -8.94 29.83
C ALA A 121 -7.75 -8.73 29.32
N VAL A 122 -8.56 -9.79 29.36
CA VAL A 122 -10.01 -9.67 29.08
C VAL A 122 -10.63 -8.74 30.12
N GLY A 123 -11.42 -7.77 29.67
CA GLY A 123 -12.03 -6.73 30.48
C GLY A 123 -11.24 -5.43 30.56
N ASP A 124 -9.99 -5.40 30.07
CA ASP A 124 -9.22 -4.16 30.01
C ASP A 124 -9.91 -3.13 29.11
N THR A 125 -9.94 -1.89 29.61
CA THR A 125 -10.34 -0.72 28.82
C THR A 125 -9.09 -0.06 28.25
N VAL A 126 -8.93 -0.14 26.93
CA VAL A 126 -7.69 0.20 26.26
C VAL A 126 -7.88 1.46 25.40
N GLY A 127 -7.24 2.55 25.82
CA GLY A 127 -7.15 3.80 25.06
C GLY A 127 -5.79 4.00 24.38
N TYR A 128 -4.87 3.09 24.61
CA TYR A 128 -3.48 3.15 24.13
C TYR A 128 -3.00 1.75 23.75
N ILE A 129 -2.60 1.55 22.51
CA ILE A 129 -2.12 0.27 21.98
C ILE A 129 -0.69 0.46 21.47
N PRO A 130 0.35 -0.09 22.14
CA PRO A 130 1.72 -0.01 21.66
C PRO A 130 1.88 -0.70 20.31
N ASN A 131 2.63 -0.09 19.39
CA ASN A 131 3.08 -0.80 18.19
C ASN A 131 4.30 -1.67 18.55
N LYS A 132 4.23 -2.96 18.30
CA LYS A 132 5.32 -3.92 18.48
C LYS A 132 6.14 -4.17 17.21
N GLY A 133 5.76 -3.54 16.11
CA GLY A 133 6.56 -3.53 14.88
C GLY A 133 7.82 -2.68 15.01
N VAL A 134 8.63 -2.66 13.96
CA VAL A 134 9.91 -1.92 13.96
C VAL A 134 9.74 -0.39 13.94
N VAL A 135 8.55 0.10 13.62
CA VAL A 135 8.22 1.53 13.71
C VAL A 135 7.83 1.84 15.14
N GLU A 136 8.63 2.64 15.84
CA GLU A 136 8.35 3.01 17.23
C GLU A 136 7.09 3.89 17.33
N GLY A 137 6.28 3.65 18.35
CA GLY A 137 5.09 4.43 18.64
C GLY A 137 3.91 3.60 19.10
N TYR A 138 2.74 4.18 19.01
CA TYR A 138 1.51 3.61 19.55
C TYR A 138 0.30 4.12 18.78
N PHE A 139 -0.83 3.50 19.05
CA PHE A 139 -2.15 3.99 18.66
C PHE A 139 -2.87 4.55 19.89
N GLU A 140 -3.42 5.72 19.76
CA GLU A 140 -4.16 6.41 20.81
C GLU A 140 -5.59 6.67 20.37
N THR A 141 -6.53 6.45 21.30
CA THR A 141 -7.93 6.73 21.00
C THR A 141 -8.19 8.22 20.79
N GLN A 142 -8.94 8.52 19.72
CA GLN A 142 -9.39 9.88 19.40
C GLN A 142 -10.84 10.13 19.88
N LYS A 143 -11.56 9.06 20.22
CA LYS A 143 -12.95 9.11 20.69
C LYS A 143 -13.09 8.21 21.95
N ALA A 144 -13.67 7.02 21.80
CA ALA A 144 -13.85 6.06 22.86
C ALA A 144 -12.75 4.98 22.88
N PRO A 145 -12.31 4.49 24.04
CA PRO A 145 -11.42 3.34 24.14
C PRO A 145 -12.13 2.06 23.70
N VAL A 146 -11.37 1.02 23.37
CA VAL A 146 -11.90 -0.34 23.18
C VAL A 146 -11.89 -1.12 24.50
N ILE A 147 -12.75 -2.13 24.57
CA ILE A 147 -12.70 -3.14 25.63
C ILE A 147 -12.11 -4.41 25.02
N VAL A 148 -11.16 -5.03 25.74
CA VAL A 148 -10.67 -6.35 25.36
C VAL A 148 -11.70 -7.39 25.77
N ALA A 149 -12.25 -8.10 24.79
CA ALA A 149 -13.26 -9.13 25.00
C ALA A 149 -12.75 -10.49 24.51
N GLU A 150 -13.30 -11.57 25.04
CA GLU A 150 -13.13 -12.89 24.46
C GLU A 150 -14.30 -13.20 23.53
N GLN A 151 -13.99 -13.53 22.28
CA GLN A 151 -14.98 -13.88 21.26
C GLN A 151 -14.58 -15.17 20.55
N GLN A 152 -15.40 -16.22 20.68
CA GLN A 152 -15.14 -17.53 20.08
C GLN A 152 -13.72 -18.05 20.36
N GLY A 153 -13.26 -17.93 21.61
CA GLY A 153 -11.97 -18.43 22.07
C GLY A 153 -10.75 -17.59 21.69
N LYS A 154 -10.96 -16.36 21.20
CA LYS A 154 -9.88 -15.39 20.94
C LYS A 154 -10.14 -14.10 21.70
N LYS A 155 -9.08 -13.54 22.30
CA LYS A 155 -9.11 -12.16 22.78
C LYS A 155 -9.16 -11.21 21.60
N ALA A 156 -9.86 -10.11 21.74
CA ALA A 156 -9.94 -9.10 20.69
C ALA A 156 -10.28 -7.72 21.24
N PHE A 157 -9.86 -6.69 20.58
CA PHE A 157 -10.35 -5.33 20.74
C PHE A 157 -11.77 -5.25 20.18
N ARG A 158 -12.75 -4.96 21.03
CA ARG A 158 -14.16 -4.81 20.63
C ARG A 158 -14.44 -3.39 20.19
N PHE A 159 -14.85 -3.25 18.94
CA PHE A 159 -15.32 -2.02 18.34
C PHE A 159 -16.87 -2.04 18.26
N GLU A 160 -17.51 -0.93 18.59
CA GLU A 160 -18.97 -0.74 18.59
C GLU A 160 -19.39 0.46 17.73
N GLY A 161 -18.53 0.85 16.76
CA GLY A 161 -18.75 1.98 15.86
C GLY A 161 -18.29 3.35 16.39
N GLU A 162 -18.02 3.49 17.68
CA GLU A 162 -17.59 4.76 18.29
C GLU A 162 -16.07 4.85 18.50
N GLN A 163 -15.37 3.74 18.44
CA GLN A 163 -13.94 3.68 18.67
C GLN A 163 -13.17 4.15 17.44
N PHE A 164 -12.24 5.05 17.67
CA PHE A 164 -11.39 5.61 16.64
C PHE A 164 -9.98 5.84 17.21
N PHE A 165 -9.01 5.13 16.66
CA PHE A 165 -7.62 5.24 17.05
C PHE A 165 -6.79 5.84 15.94
N ARG A 166 -5.74 6.55 16.30
CA ARG A 166 -4.75 7.11 15.38
C ARG A 166 -3.34 6.79 15.87
N SER A 167 -2.45 6.44 14.95
CA SER A 167 -1.06 6.23 15.29
C SER A 167 -0.33 7.53 15.62
N SER A 168 0.63 7.44 16.55
CA SER A 168 1.59 8.52 16.88
C SER A 168 2.79 8.57 15.92
N PHE A 169 2.83 7.69 14.92
CA PHE A 169 3.94 7.51 14.01
C PHE A 169 3.52 7.62 12.55
N THR A 170 4.48 7.92 11.70
CA THR A 170 4.39 7.85 10.24
C THR A 170 4.98 6.55 9.74
N LEU A 171 4.47 6.01 8.65
CA LEU A 171 5.08 4.84 8.03
C LEU A 171 6.26 5.22 7.12
N PRO A 172 7.27 4.35 7.01
CA PRO A 172 8.48 4.64 6.26
C PRO A 172 8.25 4.73 4.75
N ALA A 173 9.18 5.37 4.06
CA ALA A 173 9.16 5.52 2.61
C ALA A 173 9.19 4.21 1.83
N THR A 174 9.48 3.09 2.49
CA THR A 174 9.42 1.76 1.90
C THR A 174 8.03 1.31 1.49
N LEU A 175 6.97 1.96 2.02
CA LEU A 175 5.57 1.74 1.65
C LEU A 175 5.02 2.81 0.69
N ARG A 176 5.84 3.38 -0.16
CA ARG A 176 5.40 4.40 -1.11
C ARG A 176 5.26 3.87 -2.51
N ASP A 177 4.49 4.61 -3.28
CA ASP A 177 4.28 4.33 -4.69
C ASP A 177 3.74 2.90 -4.89
N ASN A 178 4.40 2.15 -5.74
CA ASN A 178 4.07 0.77 -6.08
C ASN A 178 4.95 -0.23 -5.29
N ALA A 179 5.34 0.12 -4.06
CA ALA A 179 6.17 -0.75 -3.24
C ALA A 179 5.41 -1.99 -2.77
N PRO A 180 6.06 -3.15 -2.69
CA PRO A 180 5.43 -4.35 -2.17
C PRO A 180 5.08 -4.21 -0.69
N TYR A 181 3.98 -4.84 -0.29
CA TYR A 181 3.58 -4.92 1.11
C TYR A 181 2.76 -6.18 1.41
N THR A 182 2.63 -6.48 2.68
CA THR A 182 1.67 -7.45 3.20
C THR A 182 0.91 -6.85 4.37
N LEU A 183 -0.42 -6.96 4.34
CA LEU A 183 -1.30 -6.67 5.45
C LEU A 183 -1.89 -7.98 5.95
N GLU A 184 -1.84 -8.21 7.25
CA GLU A 184 -2.49 -9.33 7.93
C GLU A 184 -3.45 -8.80 8.98
N ALA A 185 -4.67 -9.35 9.03
CA ALA A 185 -5.63 -9.03 10.06
C ALA A 185 -6.43 -10.27 10.48
N TRP A 186 -6.75 -10.34 11.78
CA TRP A 186 -7.74 -11.27 12.31
C TRP A 186 -8.96 -10.48 12.74
N VAL A 187 -10.05 -10.66 12.02
CA VAL A 187 -11.28 -9.87 12.18
C VAL A 187 -12.47 -10.78 12.34
N LEU A 188 -13.39 -10.43 13.20
CA LEU A 188 -14.73 -11.01 13.28
C LEU A 188 -15.74 -9.86 13.31
N ASN A 189 -16.66 -9.85 12.37
CA ASN A 189 -17.76 -8.93 12.33
C ASN A 189 -19.06 -9.69 12.61
N PRO A 190 -19.72 -9.46 13.75
CA PRO A 190 -20.96 -10.18 14.12
C PRO A 190 -22.13 -9.89 13.18
N GLU A 191 -22.21 -8.67 12.70
CA GLU A 191 -23.22 -8.17 11.79
C GLU A 191 -22.57 -7.16 10.86
N MET A 192 -22.38 -7.53 9.59
CA MET A 192 -21.71 -6.68 8.61
C MET A 192 -22.64 -5.60 8.09
N ALA A 193 -22.25 -4.34 8.29
CA ALA A 193 -22.85 -3.17 7.66
C ALA A 193 -22.05 -2.74 6.41
N GLU A 194 -22.51 -1.72 5.72
CA GLU A 194 -21.79 -1.13 4.59
C GLU A 194 -20.57 -0.34 5.08
N ASN A 195 -19.45 -0.46 4.35
CA ASN A 195 -18.27 0.39 4.51
C ASN A 195 -17.71 0.41 5.95
N GLU A 196 -17.51 -0.73 6.58
CA GLU A 196 -16.87 -0.83 7.90
C GLU A 196 -15.35 -0.86 7.78
N CYS A 197 -14.67 0.23 8.14
CA CYS A 197 -13.23 0.37 8.05
C CYS A 197 -12.53 -0.18 9.31
N VAL A 198 -11.81 -1.27 9.15
CA VAL A 198 -10.99 -1.88 10.21
C VAL A 198 -9.71 -1.08 10.44
N ALA A 199 -9.01 -0.73 9.37
CA ALA A 199 -7.78 0.05 9.40
C ALA A 199 -7.60 0.84 8.11
N ASP A 200 -7.07 2.07 8.23
CA ASP A 200 -6.75 2.93 7.09
C ASP A 200 -5.33 3.46 7.21
N PHE A 201 -4.53 3.16 6.20
CA PHE A 201 -3.14 3.59 6.02
C PHE A 201 -3.12 4.68 4.97
N THR A 202 -3.62 5.85 5.32
CA THR A 202 -3.90 6.92 4.37
C THR A 202 -3.03 8.16 4.59
N SER A 203 -2.75 8.86 3.51
CA SER A 203 -2.11 10.19 3.54
C SER A 203 -2.98 11.28 2.92
N SER A 204 -3.95 10.91 2.10
CA SER A 204 -4.81 11.85 1.38
C SER A 204 -6.15 11.22 1.01
N HIS A 205 -7.09 12.05 0.54
CA HIS A 205 -8.40 11.61 0.08
C HIS A 205 -8.40 11.10 -1.37
N ASP A 206 -7.26 11.17 -2.05
CA ASP A 206 -7.17 10.84 -3.46
C ASP A 206 -7.15 9.32 -3.68
N GLU A 207 -7.78 8.90 -4.74
CA GLU A 207 -7.88 7.53 -5.21
C GLU A 207 -6.49 6.97 -5.58
N MET A 208 -6.31 5.66 -5.48
CA MET A 208 -5.07 4.90 -5.71
C MET A 208 -3.90 5.17 -4.73
N GLU A 209 -4.11 6.00 -3.72
CA GLU A 209 -3.07 6.43 -2.79
C GLU A 209 -3.22 5.82 -1.40
N LYS A 210 -4.18 4.91 -1.23
CA LYS A 210 -4.59 4.38 0.07
C LYS A 210 -4.37 2.89 0.16
N ILE A 211 -3.94 2.44 1.34
CA ILE A 211 -4.09 1.06 1.78
C ILE A 211 -5.15 1.08 2.88
N MET A 212 -6.29 0.51 2.64
CA MET A 212 -7.38 0.47 3.60
C MET A 212 -8.00 -0.93 3.65
N LEU A 213 -8.21 -1.45 4.85
CA LEU A 213 -8.94 -2.68 5.06
C LEU A 213 -10.38 -2.36 5.48
N VAL A 214 -11.32 -2.71 4.62
CA VAL A 214 -12.75 -2.61 4.88
C VAL A 214 -13.33 -4.01 5.02
N ASN A 215 -14.14 -4.23 6.02
CA ASN A 215 -14.83 -5.50 6.26
C ASN A 215 -16.33 -5.25 6.40
N GLY A 216 -17.01 -5.16 5.29
CA GLY A 216 -18.42 -4.81 5.22
C GLY A 216 -19.18 -5.56 4.12
N THR A 217 -20.40 -5.12 3.85
CA THR A 217 -21.22 -5.65 2.76
C THR A 217 -21.17 -4.77 1.52
N GLU A 218 -21.70 -5.27 0.39
CA GLU A 218 -21.95 -4.48 -0.81
C GLU A 218 -22.89 -3.27 -0.50
N PRO A 219 -22.92 -2.21 -1.32
CA PRO A 219 -22.83 -2.34 -2.79
C PRO A 219 -21.46 -2.06 -3.40
N ARG A 220 -20.50 -1.51 -2.67
CA ARG A 220 -19.26 -1.16 -3.37
C ARG A 220 -18.29 -2.31 -3.48
N CYS A 221 -18.03 -3.04 -2.43
CA CYS A 221 -16.88 -3.90 -2.45
C CYS A 221 -16.82 -5.01 -1.42
N GLY A 222 -17.69 -5.07 -0.46
CA GLY A 222 -17.56 -6.05 0.61
C GLY A 222 -16.26 -5.86 1.38
N MET A 223 -15.44 -6.88 1.44
CA MET A 223 -14.11 -6.76 2.02
C MET A 223 -13.15 -6.18 0.99
N LEU A 224 -12.48 -5.10 1.34
CA LEU A 224 -11.56 -4.39 0.48
C LEU A 224 -10.20 -4.24 1.09
N ASN A 225 -9.23 -4.19 0.22
CA ASN A 225 -7.92 -3.80 0.64
C ASN A 225 -7.63 -2.32 0.44
N HIS A 226 -7.92 -1.70 -0.61
CA HIS A 226 -7.76 -0.26 -0.75
C HIS A 226 -8.92 0.33 -1.53
N TYR A 227 -9.11 1.59 -1.34
CA TYR A 227 -10.19 2.34 -1.89
C TYR A 227 -9.69 3.23 -3.01
N GLY A 228 -10.12 2.91 -4.19
CA GLY A 228 -9.94 3.68 -5.39
C GLY A 228 -10.93 3.16 -6.39
N TRP A 229 -11.65 4.00 -7.08
CA TRP A 229 -12.80 3.64 -7.92
C TRP A 229 -12.53 2.52 -8.93
N TYR A 230 -11.28 2.29 -9.28
CA TYR A 230 -10.88 1.33 -10.30
C TYR A 230 -9.91 0.26 -9.80
N GLU A 231 -9.27 0.48 -8.65
CA GLU A 231 -8.18 -0.37 -8.17
C GLU A 231 -8.54 -1.20 -6.93
N ASP A 232 -9.78 -1.12 -6.48
CA ASP A 232 -10.25 -1.93 -5.36
C ASP A 232 -10.10 -3.43 -5.64
N VAL A 233 -9.51 -4.13 -4.70
CA VAL A 233 -9.36 -5.58 -4.72
C VAL A 233 -10.10 -6.16 -3.54
N GLY A 234 -11.12 -6.95 -3.78
CA GLY A 234 -12.00 -7.37 -2.71
C GLY A 234 -12.79 -8.63 -2.97
N TYR A 235 -13.58 -8.98 -1.98
CA TYR A 235 -14.47 -10.12 -1.96
C TYR A 235 -15.90 -9.67 -1.70
N LYS A 236 -16.81 -9.94 -2.62
CA LYS A 236 -18.18 -9.41 -2.59
C LYS A 236 -19.16 -10.23 -1.76
N GLU A 237 -18.91 -11.52 -1.58
CA GLU A 237 -19.82 -12.43 -0.87
C GLU A 237 -19.59 -12.43 0.65
N THR A 238 -19.27 -11.28 1.22
CA THR A 238 -18.84 -11.13 2.63
C THR A 238 -19.92 -11.54 3.63
N LYS A 239 -21.21 -11.47 3.27
CA LYS A 239 -22.30 -11.92 4.16
C LYS A 239 -22.12 -13.35 4.65
N SER A 240 -21.49 -14.23 3.87
CA SER A 240 -21.17 -15.60 4.27
C SER A 240 -20.11 -15.69 5.38
N LEU A 241 -19.38 -14.62 5.63
CA LEU A 241 -18.30 -14.49 6.61
C LEU A 241 -18.78 -13.88 7.93
N GLU A 242 -20.00 -13.34 7.96
CA GLU A 242 -20.60 -12.72 9.13
C GLU A 242 -20.60 -13.68 10.33
N GLY A 243 -20.24 -13.15 11.49
CA GLY A 243 -20.17 -13.90 12.74
C GLY A 243 -19.03 -14.93 12.83
N LYS A 244 -18.10 -14.96 11.86
CA LYS A 244 -16.98 -15.90 11.82
C LYS A 244 -15.65 -15.17 11.88
N TRP A 245 -14.65 -15.78 12.50
CA TRP A 245 -13.27 -15.30 12.41
C TRP A 245 -12.73 -15.42 11.00
N GLN A 246 -12.14 -14.34 10.55
CA GLN A 246 -11.50 -14.20 9.25
C GLN A 246 -10.02 -13.89 9.49
N HIS A 247 -9.15 -14.76 9.01
CA HIS A 247 -7.72 -14.50 8.90
C HIS A 247 -7.46 -13.97 7.49
N ILE A 248 -7.25 -12.68 7.39
CA ILE A 248 -7.14 -11.95 6.14
C ILE A 248 -5.67 -11.67 5.88
N TYR A 249 -5.22 -11.99 4.67
CA TYR A 249 -3.96 -11.47 4.12
C TYR A 249 -4.24 -10.71 2.85
N VAL A 250 -3.61 -9.56 2.72
CA VAL A 250 -3.48 -8.84 1.47
C VAL A 250 -2.01 -8.76 1.14
N VAL A 251 -1.62 -9.29 0.00
CA VAL A 251 -0.22 -9.34 -0.46
C VAL A 251 -0.13 -8.63 -1.80
N PHE A 252 0.63 -7.55 -1.83
CA PHE A 252 0.96 -6.81 -3.05
C PHE A 252 2.46 -6.96 -3.35
N ASP A 253 2.80 -7.42 -4.53
CA ASP A 253 4.19 -7.66 -4.93
C ASP A 253 4.82 -6.51 -5.74
N GLY A 254 4.10 -5.39 -5.83
CA GLY A 254 4.47 -4.26 -6.68
C GLY A 254 3.73 -4.26 -8.03
N ARG A 255 2.94 -5.30 -8.30
CA ARG A 255 2.15 -5.44 -9.52
C ARG A 255 0.83 -6.17 -9.30
N ILE A 256 0.88 -7.34 -8.65
CA ILE A 256 -0.30 -8.18 -8.43
C ILE A 256 -0.66 -8.09 -6.96
N GLU A 257 -1.90 -7.71 -6.68
CA GLU A 257 -2.47 -7.81 -5.36
C GLU A 257 -3.31 -9.07 -5.23
N LYS A 258 -3.09 -9.80 -4.15
CA LYS A 258 -3.78 -11.03 -3.79
C LYS A 258 -4.43 -10.88 -2.43
N VAL A 259 -5.69 -11.28 -2.32
CA VAL A 259 -6.43 -11.33 -1.07
C VAL A 259 -6.70 -12.78 -0.70
N TYR A 260 -6.32 -13.14 0.52
CA TYR A 260 -6.57 -14.46 1.08
C TYR A 260 -7.46 -14.34 2.32
N ILE A 261 -8.40 -15.26 2.46
CA ILE A 261 -9.23 -15.43 3.66
C ILE A 261 -9.09 -16.86 4.15
N ASN A 262 -8.71 -17.04 5.41
CA ASN A 262 -8.53 -18.36 6.03
C ASN A 262 -7.64 -19.30 5.21
N GLY A 263 -6.61 -18.74 4.57
CA GLY A 263 -5.62 -19.45 3.77
C GLY A 263 -6.07 -19.79 2.34
N GLN A 264 -7.24 -19.34 1.90
CA GLN A 264 -7.72 -19.51 0.52
C GLN A 264 -7.52 -18.21 -0.27
N LEU A 265 -6.98 -18.30 -1.47
CA LEU A 265 -6.92 -17.19 -2.42
C LEU A 265 -8.33 -16.85 -2.89
N ILE A 266 -8.81 -15.66 -2.58
CA ILE A 266 -10.17 -15.20 -2.88
C ILE A 266 -10.19 -14.27 -4.08
N SER A 267 -9.18 -13.41 -4.20
CA SER A 267 -9.10 -12.42 -5.27
C SER A 267 -7.65 -12.19 -5.67
N SER A 268 -7.44 -11.89 -6.94
CA SER A 268 -6.13 -11.50 -7.47
C SER A 268 -6.35 -10.49 -8.60
N LYS A 269 -5.63 -9.38 -8.56
CA LYS A 269 -5.75 -8.31 -9.55
C LYS A 269 -4.39 -7.73 -9.89
N ASP A 270 -4.14 -7.47 -11.17
CA ASP A 270 -3.00 -6.66 -11.63
C ASP A 270 -3.38 -5.19 -11.42
N ILE A 271 -2.66 -4.49 -10.56
CA ILE A 271 -2.97 -3.12 -10.17
C ILE A 271 -1.71 -2.25 -10.13
N GLN A 272 -1.92 -0.95 -10.21
CA GLN A 272 -0.89 0.04 -9.96
C GLN A 272 -1.32 0.92 -8.78
N LEU A 273 -0.41 1.11 -7.83
CA LEU A 273 -0.62 1.95 -6.66
C LEU A 273 0.31 3.16 -6.72
N LEU A 274 -0.15 4.27 -6.17
CA LEU A 274 0.62 5.49 -5.94
C LEU A 274 0.54 5.87 -4.48
N ILE A 275 0.92 4.94 -3.61
CA ILE A 275 0.84 5.17 -2.16
C ILE A 275 1.69 6.37 -1.79
N LYS A 276 1.04 7.44 -1.35
CA LYS A 276 1.69 8.63 -0.82
C LYS A 276 2.30 8.38 0.56
N PRO A 277 3.11 9.32 1.07
CA PRO A 277 3.63 9.24 2.43
C PRO A 277 2.52 9.06 3.45
N ILE A 278 2.49 7.91 4.12
CA ILE A 278 1.47 7.58 5.13
C ILE A 278 1.81 8.32 6.42
N GLN A 279 1.07 9.38 6.72
CA GLN A 279 1.32 10.24 7.87
C GLN A 279 0.88 9.62 9.19
N PHE A 280 -0.15 8.80 9.15
CA PHE A 280 -0.67 8.06 10.29
C PHE A 280 -1.49 6.86 9.82
N VAL A 281 -1.76 5.97 10.73
CA VAL A 281 -2.67 4.83 10.57
C VAL A 281 -3.86 5.03 11.49
N THR A 282 -5.06 4.70 11.02
CA THR A 282 -6.25 4.71 11.88
C THR A 282 -6.82 3.30 12.05
N LEU A 283 -7.55 3.08 13.13
CA LEU A 283 -8.27 1.84 13.42
C LEU A 283 -9.71 2.16 13.79
N GLY A 284 -10.64 1.34 13.32
CA GLY A 284 -12.05 1.42 13.65
C GLY A 284 -12.85 2.45 12.85
N GLN A 285 -12.20 3.35 12.16
CA GLN A 285 -12.77 4.32 11.21
C GLN A 285 -11.71 4.70 10.18
N ASN A 286 -12.12 5.22 9.03
CA ASN A 286 -11.18 5.75 8.07
C ASN A 286 -10.52 7.07 8.57
N ALA A 287 -9.55 7.59 7.86
CA ALA A 287 -8.80 8.79 8.25
C ALA A 287 -9.67 10.04 8.46
N GLU A 288 -10.85 10.08 7.84
CA GLU A 288 -11.83 11.16 7.96
C GLU A 288 -12.77 10.98 9.16
N GLY A 289 -12.69 9.86 9.86
CA GLY A 289 -13.59 9.50 10.95
C GLY A 289 -14.96 9.00 10.48
N ASN A 290 -15.04 8.48 9.25
CA ASN A 290 -16.19 7.83 8.65
C ASN A 290 -16.02 6.31 8.65
N TRP A 291 -17.05 5.58 8.20
CA TRP A 291 -17.04 4.13 8.03
C TRP A 291 -16.75 3.37 9.32
N PRO A 292 -17.55 3.59 10.37
CA PRO A 292 -17.31 3.00 11.67
C PRO A 292 -17.37 1.48 11.62
N PHE A 293 -16.37 0.84 12.20
CA PHE A 293 -16.29 -0.60 12.34
C PHE A 293 -16.99 -1.07 13.62
N SER A 294 -17.84 -2.09 13.49
CA SER A 294 -18.54 -2.75 14.60
C SER A 294 -18.18 -4.23 14.61
N GLY A 295 -17.12 -4.59 15.36
CA GLY A 295 -16.64 -5.96 15.36
C GLY A 295 -15.45 -6.16 16.30
N TYR A 296 -14.73 -7.21 16.04
CA TYR A 296 -13.61 -7.67 16.86
C TYR A 296 -12.33 -7.73 16.03
N LEU A 297 -11.29 -7.07 16.50
CA LEU A 297 -9.95 -7.11 15.91
C LEU A 297 -9.02 -7.82 16.92
N HIS A 298 -8.58 -9.03 16.59
CA HIS A 298 -7.62 -9.76 17.42
C HIS A 298 -6.18 -9.29 17.16
N ALA A 299 -5.78 -9.20 15.88
CA ALA A 299 -4.44 -8.79 15.50
C ALA A 299 -4.44 -8.03 14.16
N LEU A 300 -3.50 -7.10 14.02
CA LEU A 300 -3.21 -6.38 12.78
C LEU A 300 -1.71 -6.27 12.60
N LYS A 301 -1.22 -6.60 11.40
CA LYS A 301 0.19 -6.45 11.04
C LYS A 301 0.34 -5.90 9.64
N ILE A 302 1.42 -5.14 9.41
CA ILE A 302 1.83 -4.69 8.09
C ILE A 302 3.34 -4.84 7.91
N TRP A 303 3.73 -5.38 6.76
CA TRP A 303 5.13 -5.51 6.32
C TRP A 303 5.34 -4.68 5.06
N ASP A 304 6.56 -4.18 4.87
CA ASP A 304 7.02 -3.55 3.63
C ASP A 304 7.63 -4.54 2.63
N GLU A 305 7.09 -5.74 2.62
CA GLU A 305 7.47 -6.81 1.70
C GLU A 305 6.28 -7.71 1.36
N ALA A 306 6.31 -8.33 0.20
CA ALA A 306 5.35 -9.34 -0.18
C ALA A 306 5.75 -10.69 0.43
N LEU A 307 5.01 -11.12 1.46
CA LEU A 307 5.27 -12.41 2.10
C LEU A 307 4.90 -13.58 1.17
N PRO A 308 5.74 -14.64 1.10
CA PRO A 308 5.47 -15.80 0.27
C PRO A 308 4.40 -16.68 0.92
N LEU A 309 3.14 -16.39 0.70
CA LEU A 309 2.04 -17.24 1.13
C LEU A 309 1.90 -18.43 0.17
N LYS A 310 1.70 -19.62 0.73
CA LYS A 310 1.40 -20.83 -0.05
C LYS A 310 -0.10 -20.98 -0.14
N ASP A 311 -0.61 -21.12 -1.34
CA ASP A 311 -1.99 -21.54 -1.57
C ASP A 311 -2.20 -22.93 -0.94
N LYS A 312 -3.24 -23.07 -0.10
CA LYS A 312 -3.62 -24.33 0.53
C LYS A 312 -4.61 -25.08 -0.34
#